data_bbf14879988e6d20eb4cab2df14bf7a3
#
_entry.id   bbf14879988e6d20eb4cab2df14bf7a3
#
_cell.length_a   1.000
_cell.length_b   1.000
_cell.length_c   1.000
_cell.angle_alpha   90.00
_cell.angle_beta   90.00
_cell.angle_gamma   90.00
#
_symmetry.space_group_name_H-M   'P 1'
#
loop_
_entity.id
_entity.type
_entity.pdbx_description
1 polymer ?
#
loop_
_entity_poly.entity_id
_entity_poly.type
_entity_poly.pdbx_seq_one_letter_code
_entity_poly.pdbx_strand_id
1 'polypeptide(L)'
;MQRRQFLQHGTQAALASALLPLAAAATTAPAGPTPPLTANSALVPGADSFALSEVSISDLQKQLAAGKATSRSLCQQYLARIAAIDKAGPGLNAVIELNPDALSIADGLDKERKAGKLRGPMHGIPVLIKDNIDTGDKMQTTAGALAMAGHHAAQDSHVAKQLRAAGAIILGKTNLSEWANFRSTHSASGWSSRGGQTHNPHVLDRTPSGSSAGSGSAA
;
A
#
# COMPACT_ATOMS: atom_id res chain seq x y z
N MET A 1 37.29 -13.91 -12.06
CA MET A 1 37.52 -12.50 -11.69
C MET A 1 37.19 -12.33 -10.22
N GLN A 2 38.15 -11.92 -9.38
CA GLN A 2 37.93 -11.75 -7.96
C GLN A 2 37.21 -10.40 -7.69
N ARG A 3 36.28 -10.37 -6.74
CA ARG A 3 35.46 -9.21 -6.36
C ARG A 3 36.25 -7.89 -6.17
N ARG A 4 37.48 -7.99 -5.72
CA ARG A 4 38.38 -6.83 -5.53
C ARG A 4 38.83 -6.18 -6.83
N GLN A 5 39.01 -6.93 -7.92
CA GLN A 5 39.42 -6.39 -9.22
C GLN A 5 38.27 -5.61 -9.90
N PHE A 6 37.02 -6.04 -9.69
CA PHE A 6 35.85 -5.32 -10.20
C PHE A 6 35.70 -3.93 -9.58
N LEU A 7 35.94 -3.80 -8.28
CA LEU A 7 35.85 -2.51 -7.56
C LEU A 7 37.00 -1.55 -7.93
N GLN A 8 38.20 -2.04 -8.22
CA GLN A 8 39.33 -1.22 -8.63
C GLN A 8 39.17 -0.64 -10.04
N HIS A 9 38.53 -1.36 -10.96
CA HIS A 9 38.29 -0.86 -12.33
C HIS A 9 37.11 0.11 -12.37
N GLY A 10 36.15 0.00 -11.47
CA GLY A 10 35.01 0.91 -11.36
C GLY A 10 35.42 2.32 -10.88
N THR A 11 36.40 2.43 -10.00
CA THR A 11 36.89 3.71 -9.48
C THR A 11 37.78 4.48 -10.46
N GLN A 12 38.49 3.81 -11.36
CA GLN A 12 39.32 4.47 -12.38
C GLN A 12 38.47 5.06 -13.54
N ALA A 13 37.33 4.47 -13.87
CA ALA A 13 36.42 5.02 -14.88
C ALA A 13 35.66 6.27 -14.39
N ALA A 14 35.44 6.42 -13.09
CA ALA A 14 34.76 7.57 -12.52
C ALA A 14 35.63 8.85 -12.41
N LEU A 15 36.96 8.73 -12.43
CA LEU A 15 37.90 9.85 -12.30
C LEU A 15 38.24 10.51 -13.63
N ALA A 16 37.96 9.87 -14.78
CA ALA A 16 38.25 10.42 -16.10
C ALA A 16 37.15 11.37 -16.64
N SER A 17 36.00 11.46 -16.01
CA SER A 17 34.85 12.27 -16.47
C SER A 17 34.70 13.62 -15.77
N ALA A 18 35.60 13.99 -14.87
CA ALA A 18 35.43 15.13 -13.96
C ALA A 18 36.13 16.45 -14.37
N LEU A 19 36.66 16.56 -15.60
CA LEU A 19 37.35 17.76 -16.03
C LEU A 19 36.84 18.31 -17.36
N LEU A 20 35.61 18.84 -17.36
CA LEU A 20 35.16 19.82 -18.35
C LEU A 20 34.43 20.95 -17.59
N PRO A 21 34.88 22.21 -17.67
CA PRO A 21 34.16 23.31 -17.06
C PRO A 21 32.95 23.68 -17.95
N LEU A 22 31.75 23.29 -17.52
CA LEU A 22 30.52 23.77 -18.08
C LEU A 22 30.15 25.09 -17.41
N ALA A 23 30.52 26.20 -18.00
CA ALA A 23 29.97 27.50 -17.65
C ALA A 23 28.52 27.57 -18.19
N ALA A 24 27.57 27.14 -17.38
CA ALA A 24 26.16 27.38 -17.62
C ALA A 24 25.76 28.65 -16.84
N ALA A 25 25.48 29.72 -17.56
CA ALA A 25 24.87 30.92 -17.01
C ALA A 25 23.48 30.55 -16.46
N ALA A 26 23.35 30.51 -15.14
CA ALA A 26 22.05 30.37 -14.49
C ALA A 26 21.31 31.70 -14.61
N THR A 27 20.40 31.82 -15.56
CA THR A 27 19.38 32.86 -15.55
C THR A 27 18.37 32.49 -14.46
N THR A 28 18.49 33.14 -13.30
CA THR A 28 17.46 33.11 -12.25
C THR A 28 16.25 33.87 -12.75
N ALA A 29 15.21 33.16 -13.15
CA ALA A 29 13.89 33.76 -13.32
C ALA A 29 13.38 34.23 -11.93
N PRO A 30 12.79 35.43 -11.83
CA PRO A 30 12.23 35.88 -10.56
C PRO A 30 11.08 34.96 -10.15
N ALA A 31 11.17 34.48 -8.92
CA ALA A 31 10.05 33.71 -8.31
C ALA A 31 8.82 34.64 -8.26
N GLY A 32 7.80 34.30 -9.02
CA GLY A 32 6.50 34.95 -8.91
C GLY A 32 5.92 34.75 -7.50
N PRO A 33 5.03 35.66 -7.06
CA PRO A 33 4.43 35.56 -5.74
C PRO A 33 3.71 34.24 -5.59
N THR A 34 4.11 33.47 -4.58
CA THR A 34 3.44 32.23 -4.19
C THR A 34 1.99 32.58 -3.80
N PRO A 35 0.98 31.99 -4.42
CA PRO A 35 -0.39 32.26 -4.01
C PRO A 35 -0.56 31.83 -2.54
N PRO A 36 -1.34 32.59 -1.74
CA PRO A 36 -1.58 32.22 -0.36
C PRO A 36 -2.22 30.85 -0.31
N LEU A 37 -1.65 29.96 0.51
CA LEU A 37 -2.23 28.66 0.84
C LEU A 37 -3.53 28.91 1.59
N THR A 38 -4.63 29.01 0.87
CA THR A 38 -5.94 28.85 1.49
C THR A 38 -6.03 27.39 1.89
N ALA A 39 -5.81 27.13 3.18
CA ALA A 39 -6.07 25.86 3.80
C ALA A 39 -7.58 25.58 3.73
N ASN A 40 -8.03 25.08 2.59
CA ASN A 40 -9.34 24.46 2.49
C ASN A 40 -9.20 23.04 3.05
N SER A 41 -9.05 22.97 4.39
CA SER A 41 -9.15 21.73 5.14
C SER A 41 -10.62 21.32 5.17
N ALA A 42 -11.15 20.93 4.02
CA ALA A 42 -12.42 20.24 3.98
C ALA A 42 -12.17 18.88 4.64
N LEU A 43 -12.48 18.79 5.94
CA LEU A 43 -12.61 17.51 6.65
C LEU A 43 -13.48 16.62 5.77
N VAL A 44 -12.98 15.43 5.45
CA VAL A 44 -13.70 14.46 4.63
C VAL A 44 -15.02 14.13 5.34
N PRO A 45 -16.20 14.48 4.78
CA PRO A 45 -17.46 14.16 5.42
C PRO A 45 -17.55 12.63 5.59
N GLY A 46 -17.77 12.16 6.83
CA GLY A 46 -17.91 10.74 7.16
C GLY A 46 -16.66 10.05 7.68
N ALA A 47 -15.52 10.74 7.85
CA ALA A 47 -14.35 10.18 8.52
C ALA A 47 -14.63 9.85 9.99
N ASP A 48 -15.41 10.69 10.65
CA ASP A 48 -15.65 10.62 12.10
C ASP A 48 -16.67 9.56 12.55
N SER A 49 -17.34 8.87 11.64
CA SER A 49 -18.41 7.91 11.98
C SER A 49 -18.05 6.44 11.72
N PHE A 50 -16.84 6.14 11.31
CA PHE A 50 -16.45 4.76 11.06
C PHE A 50 -16.20 4.01 12.39
N ALA A 51 -17.03 3.02 12.67
CA ALA A 51 -17.05 2.32 13.97
C ALA A 51 -15.72 1.62 14.32
N LEU A 52 -14.87 1.35 13.33
CA LEU A 52 -13.56 0.72 13.50
C LEU A 52 -12.39 1.72 13.38
N SER A 53 -12.67 3.02 13.38
CA SER A 53 -11.62 4.06 13.37
C SER A 53 -10.77 3.93 14.64
N GLU A 54 -9.44 3.91 14.49
CA GLU A 54 -8.45 3.82 15.58
C GLU A 54 -8.62 2.59 16.51
N VAL A 55 -9.37 1.57 16.08
CA VAL A 55 -9.53 0.36 16.89
C VAL A 55 -8.30 -0.53 16.76
N SER A 56 -7.65 -0.83 17.89
CA SER A 56 -6.46 -1.68 17.91
C SER A 56 -6.77 -3.14 17.56
N ILE A 57 -5.76 -3.87 17.03
CA ILE A 57 -5.87 -5.32 16.79
C ILE A 57 -6.26 -6.05 18.09
N SER A 58 -5.71 -5.64 19.23
CA SER A 58 -6.07 -6.20 20.54
C SER A 58 -7.55 -6.05 20.86
N ASP A 59 -8.12 -4.89 20.56
CA ASP A 59 -9.55 -4.64 20.83
C ASP A 59 -10.44 -5.35 19.82
N LEU A 60 -10.04 -5.47 18.56
CA LEU A 60 -10.71 -6.34 17.59
C LEU A 60 -10.72 -7.80 18.05
N GLN A 61 -9.60 -8.31 18.58
CA GLN A 61 -9.55 -9.68 19.12
C GLN A 61 -10.48 -9.86 20.34
N LYS A 62 -10.57 -8.87 21.22
CA LYS A 62 -11.56 -8.90 22.34
C LYS A 62 -13.00 -8.93 21.83
N GLN A 63 -13.32 -8.14 20.79
CA GLN A 63 -14.64 -8.14 20.17
C GLN A 63 -14.98 -9.49 19.52
N LEU A 64 -14.01 -10.06 18.79
CA LEU A 64 -14.14 -11.39 18.16
C LEU A 64 -14.33 -12.50 19.23
N ALA A 65 -13.55 -12.46 20.30
CA ALA A 65 -13.66 -13.43 21.41
C ALA A 65 -14.99 -13.32 22.16
N ALA A 66 -15.51 -12.09 22.32
CA ALA A 66 -16.80 -11.84 22.95
C ALA A 66 -18.00 -12.09 22.03
N GLY A 67 -17.79 -12.48 20.77
CA GLY A 67 -18.85 -12.64 19.79
C GLY A 67 -19.55 -11.35 19.36
N LYS A 68 -19.00 -10.18 19.71
CA LYS A 68 -19.53 -8.86 19.31
C LYS A 68 -19.24 -8.53 17.85
N ALA A 69 -18.22 -9.16 17.28
CA ALA A 69 -17.87 -9.10 15.88
C ALA A 69 -17.54 -10.50 15.36
N THR A 70 -17.55 -10.66 14.04
CA THR A 70 -17.03 -11.83 13.33
C THR A 70 -15.95 -11.37 12.33
N SER A 71 -15.06 -12.26 11.93
CA SER A 71 -14.08 -11.96 10.88
C SER A 71 -14.75 -11.47 9.60
N ARG A 72 -15.89 -12.09 9.26
CA ARG A 72 -16.71 -11.68 8.11
C ARG A 72 -17.24 -10.25 8.29
N SER A 73 -17.80 -9.92 9.46
CA SER A 73 -18.35 -8.58 9.70
C SER A 73 -17.27 -7.49 9.66
N LEU A 74 -16.06 -7.78 10.16
CA LEU A 74 -14.91 -6.87 10.04
C LEU A 74 -14.54 -6.65 8.58
N CYS A 75 -14.39 -7.72 7.79
CA CYS A 75 -14.11 -7.60 6.36
C CYS A 75 -15.17 -6.77 5.64
N GLN A 76 -16.44 -6.99 5.90
CA GLN A 76 -17.55 -6.25 5.29
C GLN A 76 -17.47 -4.74 5.60
N GLN A 77 -17.19 -4.38 6.84
CA GLN A 77 -17.07 -2.99 7.26
C GLN A 77 -15.88 -2.29 6.56
N TYR A 78 -14.71 -2.93 6.51
CA TYR A 78 -13.56 -2.36 5.79
C TYR A 78 -13.77 -2.32 4.28
N LEU A 79 -14.42 -3.32 3.66
CA LEU A 79 -14.77 -3.27 2.23
C LEU A 79 -15.74 -2.12 1.93
N ALA A 80 -16.73 -1.90 2.78
CA ALA A 80 -17.65 -0.76 2.66
C ALA A 80 -16.91 0.58 2.81
N ARG A 81 -15.96 0.68 3.75
CA ARG A 81 -15.11 1.86 3.93
C ARG A 81 -14.26 2.13 2.70
N ILE A 82 -13.62 1.10 2.13
CA ILE A 82 -12.85 1.21 0.88
C ILE A 82 -13.74 1.72 -0.26
N ALA A 83 -14.94 1.16 -0.42
CA ALA A 83 -15.86 1.61 -1.46
C ALA A 83 -16.25 3.08 -1.29
N ALA A 84 -16.45 3.55 -0.04
CA ALA A 84 -16.94 4.88 0.25
C ALA A 84 -15.89 5.99 0.14
N ILE A 85 -14.64 5.73 0.55
CA ILE A 85 -13.60 6.78 0.62
C ILE A 85 -12.40 6.55 -0.28
N ASP A 86 -12.13 5.31 -0.64
CA ASP A 86 -10.97 4.99 -1.50
C ASP A 86 -11.34 5.01 -2.98
N LYS A 87 -12.52 4.49 -3.34
CA LYS A 87 -13.00 4.40 -4.72
C LYS A 87 -14.06 5.45 -5.08
N ALA A 88 -14.70 6.04 -4.07
CA ALA A 88 -15.63 7.13 -4.21
C ALA A 88 -15.28 8.25 -3.19
N GLY A 89 -16.13 9.25 -3.04
CA GLY A 89 -15.90 10.37 -2.11
C GLY A 89 -14.57 11.06 -2.39
N PRO A 90 -13.64 11.11 -1.41
CA PRO A 90 -12.32 11.73 -1.61
C PRO A 90 -11.44 11.01 -2.64
N GLY A 91 -11.70 9.74 -2.92
CA GLY A 91 -10.98 8.99 -3.93
C GLY A 91 -9.50 8.79 -3.59
N LEU A 92 -9.18 8.29 -2.40
CA LEU A 92 -7.80 8.14 -1.93
C LEU A 92 -6.96 7.25 -2.84
N ASN A 93 -7.59 6.27 -3.49
CA ASN A 93 -6.95 5.33 -4.41
C ASN A 93 -5.75 4.60 -3.79
N ALA A 94 -5.87 4.26 -2.51
CA ALA A 94 -4.88 3.54 -1.73
C ALA A 94 -4.88 2.03 -2.02
N VAL A 95 -6.04 1.47 -2.42
CA VAL A 95 -6.22 0.04 -2.71
C VAL A 95 -6.25 -0.17 -4.23
N ILE A 96 -5.35 -1.00 -4.74
CA ILE A 96 -5.26 -1.29 -6.19
C ILE A 96 -6.10 -2.51 -6.58
N GLU A 97 -6.26 -3.48 -5.68
CA GLU A 97 -7.02 -4.71 -5.93
C GLU A 97 -7.60 -5.28 -4.63
N LEU A 98 -8.80 -5.83 -4.69
CA LEU A 98 -9.45 -6.52 -3.58
C LEU A 98 -9.38 -8.04 -3.77
N ASN A 99 -9.25 -8.77 -2.68
CA ASN A 99 -9.27 -10.22 -2.69
C ASN A 99 -10.71 -10.73 -2.88
N PRO A 100 -11.04 -11.40 -3.99
CA PRO A 100 -12.39 -11.89 -4.25
C PRO A 100 -12.82 -12.99 -3.25
N ASP A 101 -11.86 -13.65 -2.60
CA ASP A 101 -12.13 -14.74 -1.67
C ASP A 101 -12.12 -14.28 -0.19
N ALA A 102 -11.92 -12.99 0.09
CA ALA A 102 -11.76 -12.48 1.45
C ALA A 102 -12.91 -12.88 2.39
N LEU A 103 -14.15 -12.76 1.93
CA LEU A 103 -15.33 -13.11 2.75
C LEU A 103 -15.45 -14.61 2.99
N SER A 104 -15.11 -15.47 2.01
CA SER A 104 -15.13 -16.91 2.20
C SER A 104 -14.02 -17.39 3.14
N ILE A 105 -12.85 -16.75 3.09
CA ILE A 105 -11.75 -16.97 4.03
C ILE A 105 -12.18 -16.57 5.43
N ALA A 106 -12.82 -15.41 5.58
CA ALA A 106 -13.36 -14.94 6.85
C ALA A 106 -14.36 -15.93 7.47
N ASP A 107 -15.29 -16.46 6.68
CA ASP A 107 -16.23 -17.49 7.13
C ASP A 107 -15.52 -18.77 7.61
N GLY A 108 -14.44 -19.16 6.96
CA GLY A 108 -13.61 -20.29 7.36
C GLY A 108 -12.97 -20.06 8.72
N LEU A 109 -12.37 -18.88 8.94
CA LEU A 109 -11.74 -18.51 10.20
C LEU A 109 -12.76 -18.33 11.34
N ASP A 110 -13.96 -17.83 11.05
CA ASP A 110 -15.05 -17.77 12.03
C ASP A 110 -15.51 -19.19 12.48
N LYS A 111 -15.53 -20.16 11.55
CA LYS A 111 -15.79 -21.57 11.90
C LYS A 111 -14.66 -22.17 12.75
N GLU A 112 -13.40 -21.88 12.42
CA GLU A 112 -12.24 -22.31 13.21
C GLU A 112 -12.33 -21.74 14.63
N ARG A 113 -12.65 -20.44 14.80
CA ARG A 113 -12.84 -19.79 16.10
C ARG A 113 -13.93 -20.46 16.91
N LYS A 114 -15.09 -20.74 16.32
CA LYS A 114 -16.20 -21.44 16.97
C LYS A 114 -15.81 -22.85 17.44
N ALA A 115 -14.88 -23.49 16.72
CA ALA A 115 -14.33 -24.79 17.07
C ALA A 115 -13.15 -24.73 18.06
N GLY A 116 -12.83 -23.54 18.60
CA GLY A 116 -11.71 -23.32 19.51
C GLY A 116 -10.33 -23.38 18.86
N LYS A 117 -10.26 -23.37 17.52
CA LYS A 117 -9.01 -23.48 16.74
C LYS A 117 -8.53 -22.09 16.31
N LEU A 118 -7.76 -21.43 17.17
CA LEU A 118 -7.15 -20.14 16.86
C LEU A 118 -5.72 -20.33 16.34
N ARG A 119 -5.39 -19.67 15.23
CA ARG A 119 -4.06 -19.75 14.61
C ARG A 119 -3.03 -18.82 15.26
N GLY A 120 -3.49 -17.71 15.88
CA GLY A 120 -2.61 -16.74 16.52
C GLY A 120 -3.29 -15.37 16.74
N PRO A 121 -2.54 -14.35 17.13
CA PRO A 121 -3.08 -13.02 17.45
C PRO A 121 -3.69 -12.28 16.25
N MET A 122 -3.39 -12.71 15.03
CA MET A 122 -3.96 -12.15 13.79
C MET A 122 -5.18 -12.93 13.29
N HIS A 123 -5.65 -13.97 14.03
CA HIS A 123 -6.74 -14.82 13.56
C HIS A 123 -8.03 -14.03 13.33
N GLY A 124 -8.45 -13.96 12.06
CA GLY A 124 -9.66 -13.26 11.64
C GLY A 124 -9.50 -11.75 11.43
N ILE A 125 -8.29 -11.22 11.53
CA ILE A 125 -8.01 -9.79 11.31
C ILE A 125 -7.77 -9.52 9.83
N PRO A 126 -8.54 -8.61 9.19
CA PRO A 126 -8.29 -8.20 7.82
C PRO A 126 -7.04 -7.31 7.75
N VAL A 127 -6.22 -7.54 6.73
CA VAL A 127 -5.00 -6.77 6.45
C VAL A 127 -4.91 -6.44 4.97
N LEU A 128 -4.32 -5.30 4.64
CA LEU A 128 -3.91 -4.95 3.29
C LEU A 128 -2.40 -5.13 3.17
N ILE A 129 -1.94 -5.58 2.01
CA ILE A 129 -0.50 -5.71 1.71
C ILE A 129 -0.16 -5.04 0.40
N LYS A 130 1.09 -4.63 0.24
CA LYS A 130 1.55 -3.90 -0.94
C LYS A 130 1.54 -4.80 -2.19
N ASP A 131 1.20 -4.25 -3.35
CA ASP A 131 1.05 -4.98 -4.62
C ASP A 131 2.37 -5.54 -5.21
N ASN A 132 3.49 -5.38 -4.54
CA ASN A 132 4.76 -6.06 -4.86
C ASN A 132 5.03 -7.28 -3.98
N ILE A 133 4.08 -7.67 -3.12
CA ILE A 133 4.19 -8.84 -2.25
C ILE A 133 3.40 -9.97 -2.89
N ASP A 134 4.07 -11.05 -3.28
CA ASP A 134 3.45 -12.19 -3.93
C ASP A 134 2.40 -12.86 -3.05
N THR A 135 1.26 -13.17 -3.67
CA THR A 135 0.18 -13.98 -3.11
C THR A 135 -0.21 -15.07 -4.10
N GLY A 136 -0.13 -16.33 -3.68
CA GLY A 136 -0.52 -17.49 -4.48
C GLY A 136 -2.04 -17.71 -4.48
N ASP A 137 -2.78 -16.69 -4.87
CA ASP A 137 -4.24 -16.68 -4.92
C ASP A 137 -4.74 -15.99 -6.22
N LYS A 138 -5.99 -15.54 -6.23
CA LYS A 138 -6.59 -14.90 -7.40
C LYS A 138 -6.18 -13.45 -7.60
N MET A 139 -5.49 -12.84 -6.63
CA MET A 139 -4.99 -11.49 -6.79
C MET A 139 -3.72 -11.46 -7.64
N GLN A 140 -3.54 -10.36 -8.34
CA GLN A 140 -2.34 -10.11 -9.11
C GLN A 140 -1.20 -9.58 -8.21
N THR A 141 0.03 -9.72 -8.67
CA THR A 141 1.20 -9.06 -8.09
C THR A 141 1.93 -8.34 -9.22
N THR A 142 1.81 -7.01 -9.26
CA THR A 142 2.24 -6.25 -10.44
C THR A 142 3.27 -5.16 -10.13
N ALA A 143 3.59 -4.92 -8.86
CA ALA A 143 4.37 -3.75 -8.45
C ALA A 143 3.82 -2.43 -9.04
N GLY A 144 2.50 -2.37 -9.25
CA GLY A 144 1.78 -1.25 -9.85
C GLY A 144 1.93 -1.12 -11.37
N ALA A 145 2.71 -1.97 -12.02
CA ALA A 145 3.00 -1.85 -13.45
C ALA A 145 1.88 -2.46 -14.30
N LEU A 146 1.32 -1.67 -15.22
CA LEU A 146 0.33 -2.14 -16.18
C LEU A 146 0.89 -3.24 -17.09
N ALA A 147 2.19 -3.22 -17.37
CA ALA A 147 2.87 -4.27 -18.13
C ALA A 147 2.83 -5.65 -17.44
N MET A 148 2.58 -5.68 -16.13
CA MET A 148 2.42 -6.90 -15.34
C MET A 148 0.95 -7.26 -15.10
N ALA A 149 0.01 -6.56 -15.70
CA ALA A 149 -1.41 -6.88 -15.56
C ALA A 149 -1.68 -8.32 -16.02
N GLY A 150 -2.44 -9.06 -15.21
CA GLY A 150 -2.69 -10.49 -15.41
C GLY A 150 -1.62 -11.41 -14.79
N HIS A 151 -0.55 -10.88 -14.19
CA HIS A 151 0.44 -11.72 -13.52
C HIS A 151 -0.06 -12.17 -12.15
N HIS A 152 -0.17 -13.47 -11.97
CA HIS A 152 -0.48 -14.13 -10.70
C HIS A 152 0.75 -14.90 -10.22
N ALA A 153 1.16 -14.67 -8.98
CA ALA A 153 2.28 -15.40 -8.40
C ALA A 153 1.93 -16.87 -8.19
N ALA A 154 2.86 -17.76 -8.49
CA ALA A 154 2.66 -19.21 -8.33
C ALA A 154 2.51 -19.65 -6.87
N GLN A 155 3.02 -18.83 -5.93
CA GLN A 155 2.99 -19.11 -4.49
C GLN A 155 3.04 -17.82 -3.68
N ASP A 156 2.64 -17.94 -2.41
CA ASP A 156 2.81 -16.84 -1.45
C ASP A 156 4.30 -16.53 -1.21
N SER A 157 4.63 -15.25 -1.12
CA SER A 157 5.86 -14.80 -0.49
C SER A 157 5.94 -15.25 0.97
N HIS A 158 7.13 -15.22 1.56
CA HIS A 158 7.29 -15.58 2.97
C HIS A 158 6.36 -14.76 3.89
N VAL A 159 6.25 -13.45 3.64
CA VAL A 159 5.38 -12.56 4.44
C VAL A 159 3.90 -12.94 4.30
N ALA A 160 3.40 -13.14 3.09
CA ALA A 160 2.02 -13.53 2.86
C ALA A 160 1.69 -14.89 3.51
N LYS A 161 2.61 -15.85 3.38
CA LYS A 161 2.49 -17.17 4.03
C LYS A 161 2.42 -17.05 5.54
N GLN A 162 3.26 -16.23 6.18
CA GLN A 162 3.24 -16.03 7.63
C GLN A 162 1.96 -15.33 8.10
N LEU A 163 1.48 -14.32 7.38
CA LEU A 163 0.22 -13.66 7.70
C LEU A 163 -0.96 -14.65 7.66
N ARG A 164 -1.05 -15.48 6.62
CA ARG A 164 -2.10 -16.52 6.52
C ARG A 164 -1.96 -17.58 7.61
N ALA A 165 -0.74 -18.01 7.92
CA ALA A 165 -0.48 -18.96 9.00
C ALA A 165 -0.89 -18.40 10.36
N ALA A 166 -0.72 -17.12 10.60
CA ALA A 166 -1.20 -16.43 11.80
C ALA A 166 -2.72 -16.17 11.80
N GLY A 167 -3.42 -16.51 10.72
CA GLY A 167 -4.87 -16.37 10.58
C GLY A 167 -5.33 -14.99 10.11
N ALA A 168 -4.44 -14.16 9.58
CA ALA A 168 -4.83 -12.90 8.95
C ALA A 168 -5.58 -13.14 7.62
N ILE A 169 -6.50 -12.24 7.31
CA ILE A 169 -7.23 -12.23 6.04
C ILE A 169 -6.59 -11.16 5.15
N ILE A 170 -5.91 -11.58 4.09
CA ILE A 170 -5.42 -10.61 3.11
C ILE A 170 -6.63 -10.09 2.33
N LEU A 171 -7.07 -8.88 2.69
CA LEU A 171 -8.27 -8.24 2.17
C LEU A 171 -8.06 -7.68 0.76
N GLY A 172 -6.82 -7.32 0.44
CA GLY A 172 -6.46 -6.77 -0.86
C GLY A 172 -5.01 -6.32 -0.94
N LYS A 173 -4.69 -5.73 -2.07
CA LYS A 173 -3.39 -5.14 -2.40
C LYS A 173 -3.47 -3.62 -2.33
N THR A 174 -2.47 -2.98 -1.73
CA THR A 174 -2.34 -1.53 -1.73
C THR A 174 -1.56 -1.04 -2.94
N ASN A 175 -1.97 0.12 -3.46
CA ASN A 175 -1.25 0.83 -4.50
C ASN A 175 0.13 1.30 -4.00
N LEU A 176 1.01 1.61 -4.92
CA LEU A 176 2.40 1.98 -4.62
C LEU A 176 2.95 2.91 -5.69
N SER A 177 4.08 3.55 -5.41
CA SER A 177 4.88 4.11 -6.47
C SER A 177 5.38 2.98 -7.36
N GLU A 178 5.08 3.02 -8.66
CA GLU A 178 5.41 1.95 -9.60
C GLU A 178 6.87 1.52 -9.50
N TRP A 179 7.11 0.20 -9.36
CA TRP A 179 8.43 -0.39 -9.14
C TRP A 179 9.22 0.30 -8.01
N ALA A 180 8.54 0.78 -6.97
CA ALA A 180 9.15 1.48 -5.83
C ALA A 180 10.01 2.71 -6.22
N ASN A 181 9.71 3.35 -7.36
CA ASN A 181 10.44 4.49 -7.93
C ASN A 181 11.87 4.20 -8.40
N PHE A 182 12.34 2.93 -8.37
CA PHE A 182 13.76 2.67 -8.66
C PHE A 182 14.15 2.88 -10.11
N ARG A 183 13.21 2.81 -11.05
CA ARG A 183 13.48 2.85 -12.50
C ARG A 183 13.63 4.25 -13.10
N SER A 184 13.37 5.32 -12.33
CA SER A 184 13.48 6.69 -12.83
C SER A 184 13.76 7.67 -11.69
N THR A 185 14.62 8.65 -11.96
CA THR A 185 14.87 9.79 -11.06
C THR A 185 13.74 10.84 -11.12
N HIS A 186 12.79 10.71 -12.05
CA HIS A 186 11.64 11.59 -12.23
C HIS A 186 10.31 10.89 -11.91
N SER A 187 10.34 9.85 -11.10
CA SER A 187 9.14 9.14 -10.66
C SER A 187 8.29 9.99 -9.72
N ALA A 188 6.97 9.89 -9.87
CA ALA A 188 6.02 10.48 -8.94
C ALA A 188 5.68 9.49 -7.83
N SER A 189 5.85 9.89 -6.55
CA SER A 189 5.47 9.05 -5.42
C SER A 189 3.96 8.84 -5.36
N GLY A 190 3.57 7.59 -5.12
CA GLY A 190 2.17 7.19 -5.03
C GLY A 190 1.48 6.95 -6.37
N TRP A 191 2.17 7.15 -7.50
CA TRP A 191 1.62 6.87 -8.82
C TRP A 191 2.06 5.51 -9.34
N SER A 192 1.12 4.81 -9.96
CA SER A 192 1.42 3.60 -10.73
C SER A 192 0.58 3.55 -12.00
N SER A 193 1.10 2.94 -13.07
CA SER A 193 0.40 2.86 -14.35
C SER A 193 -0.85 1.97 -14.29
N ARG A 194 -0.88 0.99 -13.38
CA ARG A 194 -2.05 0.13 -13.16
C ARG A 194 -3.06 0.76 -12.19
N GLY A 195 -2.59 1.41 -11.13
CA GLY A 195 -3.43 1.90 -10.04
C GLY A 195 -3.72 3.40 -10.07
N GLY A 196 -3.01 4.19 -10.90
CA GLY A 196 -3.10 5.66 -10.88
C GLY A 196 -2.44 6.26 -9.64
N GLN A 197 -2.81 7.51 -9.31
CA GLN A 197 -2.26 8.26 -8.19
C GLN A 197 -2.99 7.94 -6.89
N THR A 198 -2.25 7.56 -5.86
CA THR A 198 -2.74 7.55 -4.48
C THR A 198 -2.64 8.95 -3.89
N HIS A 199 -3.66 9.37 -3.18
CA HIS A 199 -3.73 10.69 -2.53
C HIS A 199 -3.37 10.62 -1.05
N ASN A 200 -2.87 11.74 -0.52
CA ASN A 200 -2.63 11.90 0.90
C ASN A 200 -3.99 12.08 1.62
N PRO A 201 -4.33 11.26 2.64
CA PRO A 201 -5.65 11.31 3.27
C PRO A 201 -5.91 12.60 4.06
N HIS A 202 -4.86 13.31 4.49
CA HIS A 202 -4.99 14.56 5.25
C HIS A 202 -5.01 15.78 4.35
N VAL A 203 -4.36 15.73 3.18
CA VAL A 203 -4.26 16.85 2.23
C VAL A 203 -4.27 16.28 0.81
N LEU A 204 -5.44 16.18 0.20
CA LEU A 204 -5.70 15.45 -1.04
C LEU A 204 -4.87 15.91 -2.26
N ASP A 205 -4.44 17.17 -2.28
CA ASP A 205 -3.59 17.73 -3.35
C ASP A 205 -2.09 17.50 -3.13
N ARG A 206 -1.70 16.77 -2.10
CA ARG A 206 -0.32 16.47 -1.77
C ARG A 206 0.04 15.02 -2.06
N THR A 207 1.33 14.81 -2.33
CA THR A 207 1.86 13.46 -2.48
C THR A 207 1.73 12.69 -1.15
N PRO A 208 1.33 11.42 -1.17
CA PRO A 208 1.31 10.57 0.02
C PRO A 208 2.71 10.07 0.40
N SER A 209 3.77 10.53 -0.34
CA SER A 209 5.09 9.91 -0.27
C SER A 209 5.06 8.44 -0.74
N GLY A 210 6.04 7.63 -0.43
CA GLY A 210 6.08 6.23 -0.90
C GLY A 210 7.43 5.57 -0.63
N SER A 211 7.67 4.49 -1.26
CA SER A 211 6.90 3.80 -2.32
C SER A 211 5.65 3.04 -1.82
N SER A 212 5.45 2.84 -0.51
CA SER A 212 4.29 2.16 0.07
C SER A 212 3.11 3.13 0.27
N ALA A 213 2.84 3.96 -0.73
CA ALA A 213 1.87 5.04 -0.69
C ALA A 213 0.48 4.58 -0.25
N GLY A 214 -0.05 3.55 -0.89
CA GLY A 214 -1.37 3.02 -0.55
C GLY A 214 -1.44 2.42 0.85
N SER A 215 -0.35 1.80 1.34
CA SER A 215 -0.32 1.27 2.71
C SER A 215 -0.37 2.40 3.75
N GLY A 216 0.37 3.49 3.52
CA GLY A 216 0.35 4.65 4.42
C GLY A 216 -0.93 5.46 4.36
N SER A 217 -1.61 5.50 3.18
CA SER A 217 -2.87 6.23 3.03
C SER A 217 -4.11 5.46 3.50
N ALA A 218 -3.99 4.14 3.64
CA ALA A 218 -5.08 3.26 4.09
C ALA A 218 -5.06 2.98 5.60
N ALA A 219 -3.96 3.35 6.29
CA ALA A 219 -3.75 3.12 7.72
C ALA A 219 -4.49 4.15 8.59
#